data_68e36f5cf68b44cd806a142301abc829
#
_entry.id   68e36f5cf68b44cd806a142301abc829
#
_cell.length_a   1.000
_cell.length_b   1.000
_cell.length_c   1.000
_cell.angle_alpha   90.00
_cell.angle_beta   90.00
_cell.angle_gamma   90.00
#
_symmetry.space_group_name_H-M   'P 1'
#
loop_
_entity.id
_entity.type
_entity.pdbx_description
1 polymer ?
#
loop_
_entity_poly.entity_id
_entity_poly.type
_entity_poly.pdbx_seq_one_letter_code
_entity_poly.pdbx_strand_id
1 'polypeptide(L)'
;QNLGVLWKTPFRINSDKVVKEGINTLEIRVTNLWPNRMIGDEQLPLDYQRKGPRLKQWPDWLINETERPTQRTTLPAFKHWAKDSELLPSGLLGPVKVIVYKEEAL
;
A
#
# COMPACT_ATOMS: atom_id res chain seq x y z
N GLN A 1 8.80 0.80 -20.55
CA GLN A 1 10.10 0.78 -19.84
C GLN A 1 9.89 1.08 -18.37
N ASN A 2 10.51 0.30 -17.50
CA ASN A 2 10.48 0.54 -16.05
C ASN A 2 11.45 1.68 -15.70
N LEU A 3 10.96 2.70 -15.03
CA LEU A 3 11.75 3.86 -14.61
C LEU A 3 12.30 3.74 -13.18
N GLY A 4 11.93 2.67 -12.46
CA GLY A 4 12.40 2.39 -11.12
C GLY A 4 11.35 2.56 -10.03
N VAL A 5 11.79 2.53 -8.78
CA VAL A 5 10.96 2.60 -7.59
C VAL A 5 11.33 3.85 -6.78
N LEU A 6 10.32 4.65 -6.47
CA LEU A 6 10.47 5.81 -5.61
C LEU A 6 9.91 5.47 -4.22
N TRP A 7 10.77 5.33 -3.22
CA TRP A 7 10.39 4.91 -1.88
C TRP A 7 10.54 5.99 -0.81
N LYS A 8 11.15 7.11 -1.18
CA LYS A 8 11.34 8.28 -0.29
C LYS A 8 11.29 9.58 -1.08
N THR A 9 11.09 10.68 -0.38
CA THR A 9 11.15 12.04 -0.93
C THR A 9 12.59 12.45 -1.29
N PRO A 10 12.77 13.30 -2.30
CA PRO A 10 11.75 13.79 -3.24
C PRO A 10 11.38 12.69 -4.25
N PHE A 11 10.06 12.51 -4.47
CA PHE A 11 9.55 11.56 -5.46
C PHE A 11 9.72 12.14 -6.87
N ARG A 12 10.91 12.06 -7.40
CA ARG A 12 11.29 12.57 -8.73
C ARG A 12 12.05 11.53 -9.51
N ILE A 13 11.79 11.49 -10.81
CA ILE A 13 12.49 10.61 -11.73
C ILE A 13 12.77 11.35 -13.02
N ASN A 14 13.95 11.11 -13.59
CA ASN A 14 14.30 11.65 -14.90
C ASN A 14 13.74 10.73 -15.99
N SER A 15 13.00 11.30 -16.93
CA SER A 15 12.37 10.60 -18.04
C SER A 15 12.92 10.98 -19.41
N ASP A 16 13.97 11.79 -19.49
CA ASP A 16 14.51 12.35 -20.76
C ASP A 16 14.78 11.29 -21.83
N LYS A 17 15.26 10.12 -21.39
CA LYS A 17 15.63 9.04 -22.32
C LYS A 17 14.45 8.19 -22.79
N VAL A 18 13.28 8.35 -22.22
CA VAL A 18 12.12 7.48 -22.47
C VAL A 18 10.90 8.23 -23.01
N VAL A 19 10.81 9.51 -22.76
CA VAL A 19 9.75 10.36 -23.32
C VAL A 19 10.01 10.58 -24.80
N LYS A 20 8.97 10.48 -25.62
CA LYS A 20 8.99 10.68 -27.05
C LYS A 20 8.08 11.84 -27.43
N GLU A 21 8.31 12.39 -28.60
CA GLU A 21 7.36 13.33 -29.20
C GLU A 21 6.01 12.64 -29.45
N GLY A 22 4.92 13.34 -29.16
CA GLY A 22 3.56 12.84 -29.31
C GLY A 22 3.02 12.21 -28.01
N ILE A 23 2.23 11.15 -28.16
CA ILE A 23 1.53 10.53 -27.03
C ILE A 23 2.47 9.60 -26.24
N ASN A 24 2.53 9.80 -24.93
CA ASN A 24 3.23 8.95 -23.99
C ASN A 24 2.24 8.40 -22.95
N THR A 25 2.42 7.15 -22.53
CA THR A 25 1.62 6.52 -21.47
C THR A 25 2.47 6.39 -20.24
N LEU A 26 1.98 6.88 -19.10
CA LEU A 26 2.60 6.74 -17.80
C LEU A 26 1.75 5.81 -16.92
N GLU A 27 2.36 4.75 -16.40
CA GLU A 27 1.77 3.88 -15.41
C GLU A 27 2.48 4.08 -14.07
N ILE A 28 1.70 4.40 -13.03
CA ILE A 28 2.21 4.56 -11.66
C ILE A 28 1.56 3.52 -10.76
N ARG A 29 2.37 2.64 -10.18
CA ARG A 29 1.91 1.65 -9.21
C ARG A 29 2.24 2.14 -7.81
N VAL A 30 1.22 2.29 -6.97
CA VAL A 30 1.36 2.75 -5.59
C VAL A 30 1.11 1.60 -4.64
N THR A 31 2.09 1.34 -3.77
CA THR A 31 1.94 0.38 -2.68
C THR A 31 1.63 1.13 -1.40
N ASN A 32 0.45 0.88 -0.83
CA ASN A 32 0.04 1.47 0.44
C ASN A 32 0.57 0.70 1.64
N LEU A 33 0.60 1.36 2.79
CA LEU A 33 0.90 0.73 4.07
C LEU A 33 -0.31 -0.07 4.58
N TRP A 34 -0.09 -0.96 5.53
CA TRP A 34 -1.08 -1.87 6.11
C TRP A 34 -2.19 -1.24 6.98
N PRO A 35 -2.04 -0.07 7.66
CA PRO A 35 -3.03 0.43 8.61
C PRO A 35 -4.46 0.45 8.09
N ASN A 36 -4.70 1.02 6.91
CA ASN A 36 -6.04 1.08 6.34
C ASN A 36 -6.62 -0.32 6.02
N ARG A 37 -5.78 -1.26 5.61
CA ARG A 37 -6.21 -2.65 5.41
C ARG A 37 -6.59 -3.31 6.74
N MET A 38 -5.81 -3.06 7.80
CA MET A 38 -6.10 -3.58 9.14
C MET A 38 -7.39 -3.00 9.71
N ILE A 39 -7.65 -1.70 9.52
CA ILE A 39 -8.92 -1.06 9.89
C ILE A 39 -10.08 -1.67 9.10
N GLY A 40 -9.91 -1.89 7.80
CA GLY A 40 -10.90 -2.55 6.96
C GLY A 40 -11.21 -3.99 7.43
N ASP A 41 -10.21 -4.75 7.82
CA ASP A 41 -10.39 -6.10 8.34
C ASP A 41 -11.17 -6.13 9.66
N GLU A 42 -11.12 -5.07 10.48
CA GLU A 42 -11.93 -4.97 11.70
C GLU A 42 -13.45 -4.82 11.44
N GLN A 43 -13.86 -4.57 10.19
CA GLN A 43 -15.28 -4.64 9.78
C GLN A 43 -15.75 -6.09 9.58
N LEU A 44 -14.84 -7.03 9.42
CA LEU A 44 -15.12 -8.43 9.11
C LEU A 44 -15.12 -9.30 10.37
N PRO A 45 -15.84 -10.45 10.37
CA PRO A 45 -15.81 -11.38 11.47
C PRO A 45 -14.39 -11.81 11.85
N LEU A 46 -14.16 -12.06 13.13
CA LEU A 46 -12.88 -12.61 13.61
C LEU A 46 -12.77 -14.10 13.24
N ASP A 47 -11.63 -14.50 12.76
CA ASP A 47 -11.27 -15.88 12.42
C ASP A 47 -10.06 -16.38 13.21
N TYR A 48 -9.78 -15.71 14.31
CA TYR A 48 -8.73 -16.08 15.30
C TYR A 48 -9.11 -15.58 16.69
N GLN A 49 -8.46 -16.14 17.71
CA GLN A 49 -8.73 -15.77 19.10
C GLN A 49 -7.75 -14.72 19.61
N ARG A 50 -8.29 -13.78 20.39
CA ARG A 50 -7.51 -12.76 21.11
C ARG A 50 -7.55 -12.98 22.62
N LYS A 51 -6.47 -12.55 23.27
CA LYS A 51 -6.40 -12.33 24.72
C LYS A 51 -6.10 -10.86 24.96
N GLY A 52 -7.13 -10.05 25.21
CA GLY A 52 -7.02 -8.60 25.16
C GLY A 52 -6.64 -8.16 23.74
N PRO A 53 -5.63 -7.27 23.56
CA PRO A 53 -5.19 -6.82 22.26
C PRO A 53 -4.28 -7.82 21.52
N ARG A 54 -3.84 -8.89 22.16
CA ARG A 54 -2.86 -9.84 21.62
C ARG A 54 -3.53 -11.04 20.97
N LEU A 55 -2.90 -11.58 19.95
CA LEU A 55 -3.21 -12.89 19.41
C LEU A 55 -3.00 -13.93 20.52
N LYS A 56 -4.03 -14.76 20.79
CA LYS A 56 -3.96 -15.77 21.84
C LYS A 56 -3.13 -16.97 21.42
N GLN A 57 -3.36 -17.43 20.18
CA GLN A 57 -2.67 -18.56 19.56
C GLN A 57 -2.80 -18.46 18.03
N TRP A 58 -1.95 -19.17 17.32
CA TRP A 58 -2.10 -19.28 15.88
C TRP A 58 -3.42 -19.97 15.54
N PRO A 59 -4.21 -19.43 14.58
CA PRO A 59 -5.50 -20.03 14.22
C PRO A 59 -5.30 -21.37 13.51
N ASP A 60 -6.27 -22.28 13.72
CA ASP A 60 -6.22 -23.63 13.17
C ASP A 60 -6.13 -23.67 11.64
N TRP A 61 -6.81 -22.75 10.97
CA TRP A 61 -6.74 -22.64 9.51
C TRP A 61 -5.32 -22.35 8.99
N LEU A 62 -4.53 -21.61 9.75
CA LEU A 62 -3.13 -21.33 9.40
C LEU A 62 -2.22 -22.53 9.72
N ILE A 63 -2.42 -23.16 10.90
CA ILE A 63 -1.61 -24.31 11.32
C ILE A 63 -1.83 -25.51 10.40
N ASN A 64 -3.08 -25.73 9.98
CA ASN A 64 -3.47 -26.86 9.15
C ASN A 64 -3.38 -26.56 7.65
N GLU A 65 -2.91 -25.36 7.27
CA GLU A 65 -2.80 -24.92 5.87
C GLU A 65 -4.13 -25.04 5.09
N THR A 66 -5.25 -24.79 5.79
CA THR A 66 -6.59 -24.79 5.18
C THR A 66 -7.01 -23.40 4.74
N GLU A 67 -8.07 -23.32 3.94
CA GLU A 67 -8.62 -22.04 3.50
C GLU A 67 -9.04 -21.18 4.69
N ARG A 68 -8.71 -19.90 4.63
CA ARG A 68 -9.12 -18.93 5.65
C ARG A 68 -10.65 -18.77 5.66
N PRO A 69 -11.33 -18.87 6.81
CA PRO A 69 -12.79 -18.87 6.86
C PRO A 69 -13.46 -17.51 6.65
N THR A 70 -12.69 -16.42 6.62
CA THR A 70 -13.18 -15.06 6.39
C THR A 70 -12.42 -14.36 5.27
N GLN A 71 -12.95 -13.21 4.84
CA GLN A 71 -12.27 -12.37 3.84
C GLN A 71 -11.21 -11.43 4.44
N ARG A 72 -10.84 -11.62 5.70
CA ARG A 72 -9.74 -10.86 6.30
C ARG A 72 -8.44 -11.13 5.55
N THR A 73 -7.64 -10.09 5.38
CA THR A 73 -6.32 -10.18 4.72
C THR A 73 -5.19 -10.28 5.75
N THR A 74 -5.32 -9.57 6.88
CA THR A 74 -4.28 -9.46 7.89
C THR A 74 -4.51 -10.40 9.07
N LEU A 75 -3.43 -10.80 9.73
CA LEU A 75 -3.44 -11.52 11.01
C LEU A 75 -2.50 -10.79 11.97
N PRO A 76 -2.97 -9.72 12.62
CA PRO A 76 -2.12 -8.95 13.51
C PRO A 76 -1.86 -9.68 14.83
N ALA A 77 -0.59 -9.80 15.22
CA ALA A 77 -0.20 -10.33 16.53
C ALA A 77 -0.67 -9.43 17.69
N PHE A 78 -0.87 -8.15 17.40
CA PHE A 78 -1.36 -7.15 18.34
C PHE A 78 -2.38 -6.22 17.64
N LYS A 79 -3.52 -5.97 18.29
CA LYS A 79 -4.56 -5.07 17.77
C LYS A 79 -4.18 -3.63 18.02
N HIS A 80 -3.81 -2.91 16.98
CA HIS A 80 -3.54 -1.47 17.01
C HIS A 80 -4.73 -0.62 16.56
N TRP A 81 -5.61 -1.17 15.73
CA TRP A 81 -6.67 -0.45 15.05
C TRP A 81 -8.04 -1.02 15.42
N ALA A 82 -9.05 -0.17 15.42
CA ALA A 82 -10.44 -0.53 15.60
C ALA A 82 -11.23 -0.25 14.31
N LYS A 83 -12.45 -0.77 14.23
CA LYS A 83 -13.32 -0.58 13.05
C LYS A 83 -13.70 0.87 12.79
N ASP A 84 -13.66 1.72 13.81
CA ASP A 84 -13.95 3.15 13.79
C ASP A 84 -12.69 4.03 13.81
N SER A 85 -11.51 3.41 13.70
CA SER A 85 -10.27 4.18 13.55
C SER A 85 -10.28 5.01 12.27
N GLU A 86 -9.73 6.22 12.37
CA GLU A 86 -9.59 7.11 11.22
C GLU A 86 -8.64 6.51 10.17
N LEU A 87 -9.03 6.58 8.91
CA LEU A 87 -8.18 6.14 7.80
C LEU A 87 -7.03 7.11 7.59
N LEU A 88 -5.86 6.58 7.37
CA LEU A 88 -4.67 7.35 7.04
C LEU A 88 -4.68 7.75 5.56
N PRO A 89 -4.19 8.96 5.21
CA PRO A 89 -3.96 9.32 3.82
C PRO A 89 -3.08 8.27 3.12
N SER A 90 -3.54 7.77 1.98
CA SER A 90 -2.84 6.72 1.25
C SER A 90 -3.14 6.78 -0.24
N GLY A 91 -2.36 6.07 -1.03
CA GLY A 91 -2.47 6.09 -2.48
C GLY A 91 -1.58 7.16 -3.11
N LEU A 92 -1.90 7.54 -4.33
CA LEU A 92 -1.20 8.60 -5.04
C LEU A 92 -1.73 9.97 -4.59
N LEU A 93 -0.96 10.64 -3.76
CA LEU A 93 -1.38 11.89 -3.13
C LEU A 93 -1.07 13.13 -3.96
N GLY A 94 -0.52 13.01 -5.13
CA GLY A 94 -0.27 14.08 -6.10
C GLY A 94 -0.09 15.52 -5.56
N PRO A 95 0.04 16.49 -6.44
CA PRO A 95 -0.11 16.38 -7.89
C PRO A 95 1.03 15.63 -8.55
N VAL A 96 0.71 14.90 -9.64
CA VAL A 96 1.72 14.35 -10.56
C VAL A 96 2.02 15.38 -11.62
N LYS A 97 3.28 15.74 -11.77
CA LYS A 97 3.70 16.79 -12.71
C LYS A 97 4.81 16.25 -13.61
N VAL A 98 4.70 16.60 -14.90
CA VAL A 98 5.80 16.48 -15.85
C VAL A 98 6.42 17.86 -15.98
N ILE A 99 7.70 17.98 -15.66
CA ILE A 99 8.43 19.25 -15.71
C ILE A 99 9.43 19.17 -16.86
N VAL A 100 9.33 20.09 -17.78
CA VAL A 100 10.25 20.21 -18.91
C VAL A 100 11.24 21.33 -18.62
N TYR A 101 12.52 21.00 -18.69
CA TYR A 101 13.59 21.98 -18.61
C TYR A 101 14.13 22.25 -20.00
N LYS A 102 14.39 23.51 -20.28
CA LYS A 102 15.14 23.90 -21.48
C LYS A 102 16.60 24.03 -21.10
N GLU A 103 17.44 23.23 -21.73
CA GLU A 103 18.89 23.47 -21.63
C GLU A 103 19.25 24.68 -22.48
N GLU A 104 19.88 25.67 -21.87
CA GLU A 104 20.50 26.78 -22.59
C GLU A 104 21.97 26.45 -22.76
N ALA A 105 22.45 26.51 -24.00
CA ALA A 105 23.88 26.40 -24.28
C ALA A 105 24.60 27.62 -23.69
N LEU A 106 25.65 27.38 -22.94
CA LEU A 106 26.55 28.41 -22.41
C LEU A 106 27.43 28.97 -23.52
#